data_6d7a159e72ce634a62702fd89edbcede
#
_entry.id   6d7a159e72ce634a62702fd89edbcede
#
_cell.length_a   1.000
_cell.length_b   1.000
_cell.length_c   1.000
_cell.angle_alpha   90.00
_cell.angle_beta   90.00
_cell.angle_gamma   90.00
#
_symmetry.space_group_name_H-M   'P 1'
#
loop_
_entity.id
_entity.type
_entity.pdbx_description
1 polymer ?
#
loop_
_entity_poly.entity_id
_entity_poly.type
_entity_poly.pdbx_seq_one_letter_code
_entity_poly.pdbx_strand_id
1 'polypeptide(L)'
;MILHSEISDADLRVKLKNKTILFGGNKNAKIYGTLTCAQGKRLKREDRVFFSSQHEAQEENYRPCGNCLRNEYRKWKDEFI
;
A
#
# COMPACT_ATOMS: atom_id res chain seq x y z
N MET A 1 9.67 -2.23 -1.29
CA MET A 1 8.36 -2.50 -1.93
C MET A 1 8.34 -3.92 -2.48
N ILE A 2 7.25 -4.62 -2.22
CA ILE A 2 7.07 -6.00 -2.68
C ILE A 2 5.95 -6.05 -3.70
N LEU A 3 6.23 -6.59 -4.89
CA LEU A 3 5.21 -6.77 -5.93
C LEU A 3 4.43 -8.06 -5.67
N HIS A 4 3.09 -7.96 -5.62
CA HIS A 4 2.24 -9.14 -5.39
C HIS A 4 2.45 -10.22 -6.47
N SER A 5 2.77 -9.81 -7.70
CA SER A 5 3.05 -10.74 -8.80
C SER A 5 4.34 -11.53 -8.62
N GLU A 6 5.25 -11.06 -7.75
CA GLU A 6 6.55 -11.70 -7.52
C GLU A 6 6.62 -12.51 -6.23
N ILE A 7 5.53 -12.56 -5.45
CA ILE A 7 5.49 -13.27 -4.18
C ILE A 7 4.39 -14.35 -4.21
N SER A 8 4.68 -15.52 -3.67
CA SER A 8 3.69 -16.58 -3.57
C SER A 8 2.67 -16.29 -2.48
N ASP A 9 1.50 -16.92 -2.56
CA ASP A 9 0.46 -16.74 -1.54
C ASP A 9 0.94 -17.23 -0.16
N ALA A 10 1.73 -18.29 -0.13
CA ALA A 10 2.28 -18.82 1.13
C ALA A 10 3.23 -17.81 1.77
N ASP A 11 4.14 -17.23 0.99
CA ASP A 11 5.08 -16.22 1.47
C ASP A 11 4.36 -14.97 1.93
N LEU A 12 3.33 -14.55 1.18
CA LEU A 12 2.53 -13.40 1.54
C LEU A 12 1.85 -13.59 2.89
N ARG A 13 1.27 -14.79 3.12
CA ARG A 13 0.63 -15.12 4.41
C ARG A 13 1.61 -15.01 5.58
N VAL A 14 2.81 -15.52 5.40
CA VAL A 14 3.85 -15.47 6.45
C VAL A 14 4.20 -14.03 6.76
N LYS A 15 4.41 -13.20 5.73
CA LYS A 15 4.74 -11.80 5.89
C LYS A 15 3.63 -10.99 6.55
N LEU A 16 2.38 -11.28 6.23
CA LEU A 16 1.22 -10.64 6.86
C LEU A 16 1.11 -11.04 8.34
N LYS A 17 1.30 -12.32 8.64
CA LYS A 17 1.24 -12.85 10.00
C LYS A 17 2.36 -12.27 10.87
N ASN A 18 3.56 -12.15 10.33
CA ASN A 18 4.72 -11.60 11.03
C ASN A 18 4.74 -10.08 11.05
N LYS A 19 3.74 -9.43 10.46
CA LYS A 19 3.66 -7.97 10.35
C LYS A 19 4.85 -7.34 9.63
N THR A 20 5.48 -8.08 8.74
CA THR A 20 6.52 -7.58 7.85
C THR A 20 5.93 -6.65 6.79
N ILE A 21 4.67 -6.91 6.40
CA ILE A 21 3.90 -6.09 5.48
C ILE A 21 2.75 -5.45 6.27
N LEU A 22 2.68 -4.13 6.27
CA LEU A 22 1.66 -3.37 7.00
C LEU A 22 0.73 -2.56 6.08
N PHE A 23 1.16 -2.26 4.86
CA PHE A 23 0.39 -1.45 3.90
C PHE A 23 0.39 -2.09 2.53
N GLY A 24 -0.67 -1.82 1.78
CA GLY A 24 -0.77 -2.22 0.39
C GLY A 24 -0.92 -1.01 -0.52
N GLY A 25 -0.73 -1.18 -1.81
CA GLY A 25 -0.84 -0.07 -2.74
C GLY A 25 -1.20 -0.48 -4.15
N ASN A 26 -1.56 0.52 -4.95
CA ASN A 26 -1.84 0.39 -6.37
C ASN A 26 -0.65 0.96 -7.15
N LYS A 27 0.06 0.09 -7.84
CA LYS A 27 1.25 0.44 -8.59
C LYS A 27 0.98 1.48 -9.69
N ASN A 28 -0.16 1.35 -10.36
CA ASN A 28 -0.49 2.24 -11.48
C ASN A 28 -0.90 3.63 -11.02
N ALA A 29 -1.69 3.71 -9.97
CA ALA A 29 -2.17 5.00 -9.43
C ALA A 29 -1.19 5.63 -8.44
N LYS A 30 -0.20 4.87 -7.97
CA LYS A 30 0.75 5.34 -6.95
C LYS A 30 0.04 5.76 -5.65
N ILE A 31 -0.91 4.94 -5.23
CA ILE A 31 -1.67 5.16 -3.98
C ILE A 31 -1.40 4.00 -3.04
N TYR A 32 -1.11 4.30 -1.77
CA TYR A 32 -0.97 3.27 -0.75
C TYR A 32 -2.05 3.44 0.33
N GLY A 33 -2.40 2.35 0.99
CA GLY A 33 -3.41 2.37 2.05
C GLY A 33 -3.26 1.18 2.97
N THR A 34 -4.22 1.02 3.87
CA THR A 34 -4.24 -0.11 4.80
C THR A 34 -4.51 -1.41 4.04
N LEU A 35 -4.09 -2.53 4.62
CA LEU A 35 -4.32 -3.84 4.02
C LEU A 35 -5.81 -4.20 3.95
N THR A 36 -6.64 -3.57 4.77
CA THR A 36 -8.08 -3.81 4.81
C THR A 36 -8.90 -2.84 3.93
N CYS A 37 -8.23 -1.94 3.22
CA CYS A 37 -8.92 -0.98 2.36
C CYS A 37 -9.70 -1.70 1.27
N ALA A 38 -10.99 -1.40 1.15
CA ALA A 38 -11.88 -2.04 0.18
C ALA A 38 -11.41 -1.82 -1.27
N GLN A 39 -10.85 -0.66 -1.57
CA GLN A 39 -10.33 -0.38 -2.90
C GLN A 39 -9.11 -1.22 -3.23
N GLY A 40 -8.25 -1.44 -2.24
CA GLY A 40 -7.08 -2.29 -2.42
C GLY A 40 -7.44 -3.74 -2.70
N LYS A 41 -8.54 -4.22 -2.11
CA LYS A 41 -8.99 -5.60 -2.30
C LYS A 41 -9.50 -5.88 -3.70
N ARG A 42 -9.83 -4.85 -4.46
CA ARG A 42 -10.32 -4.98 -5.84
C ARG A 42 -9.20 -5.00 -6.87
N LEU A 43 -7.98 -4.74 -6.45
CA LEU A 43 -6.84 -4.69 -7.36
C LEU A 43 -6.45 -6.08 -7.83
N LYS A 44 -6.04 -6.15 -9.07
CA LYS A 44 -5.45 -7.37 -9.63
C LYS A 44 -4.08 -7.58 -9.00
N ARG A 45 -3.66 -8.84 -8.93
CA ARG A 45 -2.35 -9.23 -8.38
C ARG A 45 -1.21 -8.45 -9.04
N GLU A 46 -1.24 -8.26 -10.34
CA GLU A 46 -0.22 -7.56 -11.11
C GLU A 46 -0.14 -6.06 -10.83
N ASP A 47 -1.20 -5.47 -10.29
CA ASP A 47 -1.25 -4.03 -9.97
C ASP A 47 -1.02 -3.74 -8.50
N ARG A 48 -0.93 -4.79 -7.68
CA ARG A 48 -0.84 -4.63 -6.23
C ARG A 48 0.58 -4.72 -5.73
N VAL A 49 0.92 -3.83 -4.80
CA VAL A 49 2.22 -3.81 -4.14
C VAL A 49 2.03 -3.76 -2.63
N PHE A 50 3.09 -4.07 -1.89
CA PHE A 50 3.06 -4.07 -0.43
C PHE A 50 4.24 -3.29 0.13
N PHE A 51 4.03 -2.67 1.28
CA PHE A 51 5.04 -1.88 1.98
C PHE A 51 5.10 -2.30 3.44
N SER A 52 6.30 -2.25 4.02
CA SER A 52 6.50 -2.52 5.44
C SER A 52 6.12 -1.33 6.31
N SER A 53 6.13 -0.11 5.76
CA SER A 53 5.81 1.11 6.50
C SER A 53 5.29 2.19 5.56
N GLN A 54 4.66 3.23 6.14
CA GLN A 54 4.25 4.40 5.38
C GLN A 54 5.46 5.14 4.80
N HIS A 55 6.55 5.19 5.56
CA HIS A 55 7.78 5.84 5.12
C HIS A 55 8.31 5.21 3.82
N GLU A 56 8.32 3.89 3.75
CA GLU A 56 8.73 3.17 2.55
C GLU A 56 7.86 3.54 1.34
N ALA A 57 6.53 3.59 1.54
CA ALA A 57 5.60 3.97 0.48
C ALA A 57 5.83 5.40 0.01
N GLN A 58 6.08 6.31 0.92
CA GLN A 58 6.34 7.71 0.60
C GLN A 58 7.65 7.88 -0.15
N GLU A 59 8.68 7.13 0.19
CA GLU A 59 9.96 7.13 -0.52
C GLU A 59 9.81 6.66 -1.97
N GLU A 60 8.85 5.78 -2.22
CA GLU A 60 8.55 5.29 -3.56
C GLU A 60 7.57 6.20 -4.31
N ASN A 61 7.29 7.38 -3.77
CA ASN A 61 6.39 8.39 -4.35
C ASN A 61 4.93 7.96 -4.43
N TYR A 62 4.49 7.13 -3.49
CA TYR A 62 3.08 6.77 -3.36
C TYR A 62 2.39 7.77 -2.43
N ARG A 63 1.15 8.16 -2.77
CA ARG A 63 0.35 9.05 -1.91
C ARG A 63 -0.61 8.23 -1.05
N PRO A 64 -1.00 8.75 0.12
CA PRO A 64 -1.97 8.06 0.98
C PRO A 64 -3.34 7.97 0.32
N CYS A 65 -4.05 6.88 0.60
CA CYS A 65 -5.43 6.70 0.14
C CYS A 65 -6.36 7.66 0.88
N GLY A 66 -7.17 8.42 0.15
CA GLY A 66 -8.11 9.36 0.75
C GLY A 66 -9.27 8.70 1.49
N ASN A 67 -9.52 7.39 1.30
CA ASN A 67 -10.60 6.68 1.96
C ASN A 67 -10.19 6.07 3.30
N CYS A 68 -9.06 5.37 3.34
CA CYS A 68 -8.63 4.67 4.56
C CYS A 68 -7.57 5.42 5.36
N LEU A 69 -6.88 6.37 4.76
CA LEU A 69 -5.85 7.19 5.40
C LEU A 69 -6.17 8.67 5.25
N ARG A 70 -7.34 9.07 5.73
CA ARG A 70 -7.84 10.44 5.57
C ARG A 70 -6.91 11.51 6.13
N ASN A 71 -6.38 11.29 7.32
CA ASN A 71 -5.51 12.26 7.97
C ASN A 71 -4.19 12.41 7.21
N GLU A 72 -3.59 11.30 6.83
CA GLU A 72 -2.36 11.27 6.05
C GLU A 72 -2.56 11.90 4.68
N TYR A 73 -3.71 11.64 4.05
CA TYR A 73 -4.06 12.23 2.76
C TYR A 73 -4.17 13.75 2.87
N ARG A 74 -4.80 14.26 3.93
CA ARG A 74 -4.90 15.70 4.16
C ARG A 74 -3.53 16.34 4.32
N LYS A 75 -2.66 15.73 5.12
CA LYS A 75 -1.29 16.23 5.32
C LYS A 75 -0.53 16.24 4.01
N TRP A 76 -0.63 15.16 3.25
CA TRP A 76 0.02 15.07 1.95
C TRP A 76 -0.48 16.15 1.01
N LYS A 77 -1.79 16.33 0.94
CA LYS A 77 -2.42 17.34 0.08
C LYS A 77 -1.98 18.75 0.45
N ASP A 78 -1.93 19.05 1.74
CA ASP A 78 -1.52 20.38 2.22
C ASP A 78 -0.05 20.67 1.93
N GLU A 79 0.80 19.64 1.93
CA GLU A 79 2.23 19.79 1.64
C GLU A 79 2.51 19.99 0.15
N PHE A 80 1.67 19.44 -0.74
CA PHE A 80 1.94 19.41 -2.18
C PHE A 80 1.04 20.34 -3.01
N ILE A 81 0.23 21.16 -2.36
CA ILE A 81 -0.63 22.13 -3.06
C ILE A 81 -0.27 23.56 -2.71
#